data_54611bcf149bac0744d1b97e9f045180
#
_entry.id   54611bcf149bac0744d1b97e9f045180
#
_cell.length_a   1.000
_cell.length_b   1.000
_cell.length_c   1.000
_cell.angle_alpha   90.00
_cell.angle_beta   90.00
_cell.angle_gamma   90.00
#
_symmetry.space_group_name_H-M   'P 1'
#
loop_
_entity.id
_entity.type
_entity.pdbx_description
1 polymer ?
#
loop_
_entity_poly.entity_id
_entity_poly.type
_entity_poly.pdbx_seq_one_letter_code
_entity_poly.pdbx_strand_id
1 'polypeptide(L)'
;MDIEGVGGLAFPPIIASGPNGAQPHAEITDRILEKGDLVTVDFGIMTDGYASDMTRTFLLGDVTEEKRRIYNSVKRAQAAGLAAAKAGMACSELDAVCRNIIEKDGYGEYFIHTTGHGLGTEIHEDPRIGKNSEAFLEAGMVVTIEPGIYIDGFGGARIEDTVVITDTGCDIITPLIPKNRIPISKLLCLI
;
A
#
# COMPACT_ATOMS: atom_id res chain seq x y z
N MET A 1 4.15 -16.82 17.89
CA MET A 1 5.63 -16.71 17.92
C MET A 1 5.92 -15.35 18.53
N ASP A 2 6.42 -15.33 19.76
CA ASP A 2 6.79 -14.07 20.39
C ASP A 2 8.14 -13.64 19.80
N ILE A 3 8.12 -12.56 19.03
CA ILE A 3 9.34 -11.93 18.52
C ILE A 3 9.75 -10.88 19.54
N GLU A 4 11.00 -10.98 20.02
CA GLU A 4 11.53 -10.03 21.01
C GLU A 4 11.45 -8.59 20.47
N GLY A 5 10.88 -7.67 21.27
CA GLY A 5 10.68 -6.26 20.87
C GLY A 5 9.36 -5.95 20.13
N VAL A 6 8.53 -6.97 19.82
CA VAL A 6 7.22 -6.74 19.19
C VAL A 6 6.14 -6.63 20.24
N GLY A 7 5.49 -5.46 20.33
CA GLY A 7 4.41 -5.16 21.27
C GLY A 7 3.02 -5.66 20.85
N GLY A 8 2.90 -6.21 19.63
CA GLY A 8 1.65 -6.70 19.05
C GLY A 8 1.41 -6.21 17.62
N LEU A 9 0.19 -6.38 17.13
CA LEU A 9 -0.23 -5.86 15.84
C LEU A 9 -0.59 -4.37 15.96
N ALA A 10 -0.23 -3.56 14.96
CA ALA A 10 -0.61 -2.16 14.89
C ALA A 10 -2.10 -2.00 14.53
N PHE A 11 -2.64 -2.96 13.76
CA PHE A 11 -4.05 -3.05 13.34
C PHE A 11 -4.40 -4.50 12.99
N PRO A 12 -5.70 -4.86 12.87
CA PRO A 12 -6.11 -6.17 12.35
C PRO A 12 -5.57 -6.37 10.93
N PRO A 13 -4.78 -7.43 10.64
CA PRO A 13 -4.21 -7.64 9.32
C PRO A 13 -5.30 -7.79 8.25
N ILE A 14 -5.06 -7.20 7.08
CA ILE A 14 -5.93 -7.36 5.91
C ILE A 14 -5.30 -8.40 4.99
N ILE A 15 -6.00 -9.52 4.79
CA ILE A 15 -5.63 -10.55 3.81
C ILE A 15 -6.84 -10.76 2.91
N ALA A 16 -6.80 -10.14 1.73
CA ALA A 16 -7.93 -10.11 0.81
C ALA A 16 -7.55 -10.71 -0.54
N SER A 17 -8.41 -11.57 -1.08
CA SER A 17 -8.17 -12.27 -2.36
C SER A 17 -9.39 -12.23 -3.27
N GLY A 18 -9.15 -12.23 -4.59
CA GLY A 18 -10.20 -12.20 -5.59
C GLY A 18 -11.19 -11.05 -5.36
N PRO A 19 -12.51 -11.28 -5.43
CA PRO A 19 -13.51 -10.22 -5.24
C PRO A 19 -13.43 -9.50 -3.90
N ASN A 20 -13.00 -10.18 -2.82
CA ASN A 20 -12.86 -9.55 -1.50
C ASN A 20 -11.78 -8.45 -1.50
N GLY A 21 -10.78 -8.53 -2.39
CA GLY A 21 -9.76 -7.51 -2.59
C GLY A 21 -10.29 -6.18 -3.15
N ALA A 22 -11.58 -6.09 -3.49
CA ALA A 22 -12.23 -4.84 -3.88
C ALA A 22 -12.52 -3.90 -2.68
N GLN A 23 -12.28 -4.36 -1.46
CA GLN A 23 -12.49 -3.57 -0.24
C GLN A 23 -11.12 -3.14 0.32
N PRO A 24 -10.85 -1.83 0.47
CA PRO A 24 -9.60 -1.35 1.07
C PRO A 24 -9.34 -1.90 2.47
N HIS A 25 -10.39 -2.02 3.28
CA HIS A 25 -10.38 -2.55 4.64
C HIS A 25 -11.15 -3.87 4.71
N ALA A 26 -10.76 -4.81 3.85
CA ALA A 26 -11.41 -6.12 3.79
C ALA A 26 -11.21 -6.90 5.10
N GLU A 27 -12.28 -7.48 5.61
CA GLU A 27 -12.20 -8.47 6.68
C GLU A 27 -11.76 -9.84 6.12
N ILE A 28 -11.09 -10.62 6.95
CA ILE A 28 -10.71 -12.00 6.61
C ILE A 28 -11.98 -12.86 6.49
N THR A 29 -12.05 -13.65 5.44
CA THR A 29 -13.19 -14.55 5.16
C THR A 29 -12.71 -15.99 4.97
N ASP A 30 -13.64 -16.94 4.94
CA ASP A 30 -13.36 -18.35 4.67
C ASP A 30 -13.09 -18.65 3.18
N ARG A 31 -13.00 -17.60 2.33
CA ARG A 31 -12.70 -17.78 0.91
C ARG A 31 -11.32 -18.39 0.71
N ILE A 32 -11.28 -19.52 0.04
CA ILE A 32 -10.01 -20.18 -0.32
C ILE A 32 -9.35 -19.42 -1.46
N LEU A 33 -8.02 -19.26 -1.37
CA LEU A 33 -7.21 -18.65 -2.44
C LEU A 33 -7.28 -19.48 -3.72
N GLU A 34 -7.50 -18.82 -4.85
CA GLU A 34 -7.61 -19.48 -6.16
C GLU A 34 -6.51 -18.98 -7.11
N LYS A 35 -6.07 -19.86 -8.02
CA LYS A 35 -5.17 -19.44 -9.11
C LYS A 35 -5.83 -18.34 -9.93
N GLY A 36 -5.07 -17.30 -10.22
CA GLY A 36 -5.57 -16.12 -10.91
C GLY A 36 -6.03 -15.01 -9.96
N ASP A 37 -5.96 -15.19 -8.65
CA ASP A 37 -6.25 -14.11 -7.70
C ASP A 37 -5.14 -13.06 -7.65
N LEU A 38 -5.56 -11.82 -7.42
CA LEU A 38 -4.75 -10.82 -6.73
C LEU A 38 -4.97 -11.04 -5.23
N VAL A 39 -3.89 -11.14 -4.48
CA VAL A 39 -3.93 -11.32 -3.02
C VAL A 39 -3.22 -10.13 -2.38
N THR A 40 -3.99 -9.27 -1.75
CA THR A 40 -3.49 -8.13 -0.98
C THR A 40 -3.26 -8.58 0.45
N VAL A 41 -2.05 -8.34 0.94
CA VAL A 41 -1.63 -8.58 2.34
C VAL A 41 -1.14 -7.26 2.89
N ASP A 42 -1.81 -6.79 3.93
CA ASP A 42 -1.52 -5.54 4.60
C ASP A 42 -1.44 -5.80 6.10
N PHE A 43 -0.30 -5.44 6.70
CA PHE A 43 -0.05 -5.66 8.10
C PHE A 43 1.00 -4.69 8.66
N GLY A 44 0.86 -4.44 9.95
CA GLY A 44 1.78 -3.66 10.73
C GLY A 44 1.94 -4.21 12.14
N ILE A 45 3.05 -3.89 12.76
CA ILE A 45 3.37 -4.26 14.16
C ILE A 45 3.69 -3.02 14.97
N MET A 46 3.50 -3.14 16.28
CA MET A 46 3.99 -2.14 17.25
C MET A 46 5.37 -2.57 17.78
N THR A 47 6.34 -1.67 17.75
CA THR A 47 7.68 -1.88 18.31
C THR A 47 8.10 -0.63 19.06
N ASP A 48 8.43 -0.76 20.34
CA ASP A 48 8.83 0.35 21.21
C ASP A 48 7.85 1.55 21.19
N GLY A 49 6.55 1.25 21.06
CA GLY A 49 5.49 2.25 21.03
C GLY A 49 5.26 2.91 19.65
N TYR A 50 5.96 2.48 18.59
CA TYR A 50 5.77 2.97 17.23
C TYR A 50 5.11 1.90 16.35
N ALA A 51 4.21 2.35 15.47
CA ALA A 51 3.57 1.50 14.48
C ALA A 51 4.45 1.34 13.21
N SER A 52 4.33 0.18 12.57
CA SER A 52 4.78 -0.02 11.20
C SER A 52 3.58 -0.30 10.30
N ASP A 53 3.73 -0.04 9.00
CA ASP A 53 2.68 -0.23 8.01
C ASP A 53 3.27 -0.65 6.67
N MET A 54 2.70 -1.70 6.05
CA MET A 54 3.14 -2.18 4.75
C MET A 54 2.10 -3.03 4.05
N THR A 55 1.76 -2.67 2.82
CA THR A 55 0.91 -3.50 1.95
C THR A 55 1.69 -4.06 0.77
N ARG A 56 1.42 -5.33 0.44
CA ARG A 56 1.85 -5.98 -0.80
C ARG A 56 0.67 -6.69 -1.46
N THR A 57 0.59 -6.58 -2.79
CA THR A 57 -0.32 -7.41 -3.59
C THR A 57 0.48 -8.43 -4.38
N PHE A 58 0.07 -9.68 -4.29
CA PHE A 58 0.69 -10.83 -4.97
C PHE A 58 -0.22 -11.35 -6.08
N LEU A 59 0.39 -11.78 -7.19
CA LEU A 59 -0.31 -12.44 -8.27
C LEU A 59 -0.20 -13.95 -8.08
N LEU A 60 -1.32 -14.61 -7.80
CA LEU A 60 -1.34 -16.03 -7.50
C LEU A 60 -1.45 -16.88 -8.78
N GLY A 61 -0.32 -17.35 -9.30
CA GLY A 61 -0.25 -18.10 -10.56
C GLY A 61 -0.43 -17.20 -11.78
N ASP A 62 -1.18 -17.69 -12.77
CA ASP A 62 -1.47 -16.95 -13.99
C ASP A 62 -2.75 -16.13 -13.82
N VAL A 63 -2.60 -14.83 -13.76
CA VAL A 63 -3.69 -13.85 -13.67
C VAL A 63 -4.11 -13.41 -15.06
N THR A 64 -5.36 -12.93 -15.19
CA THR A 64 -5.85 -12.31 -16.43
C THR A 64 -5.05 -11.05 -16.78
N GLU A 65 -5.09 -10.65 -18.05
CA GLU A 65 -4.42 -9.42 -18.52
C GLU A 65 -4.98 -8.19 -17.79
N GLU A 66 -6.28 -8.15 -17.51
CA GLU A 66 -6.90 -7.05 -16.77
C GLU A 66 -6.36 -6.93 -15.35
N LYS A 67 -6.28 -8.04 -14.60
CA LYS A 67 -5.67 -8.06 -13.27
C LYS A 67 -4.20 -7.62 -13.30
N ARG A 68 -3.48 -7.99 -14.36
CA ARG A 68 -2.09 -7.56 -14.58
C ARG A 68 -1.99 -6.05 -14.84
N ARG A 69 -2.92 -5.48 -15.61
CA ARG A 69 -2.99 -4.03 -15.85
C ARG A 69 -3.24 -3.26 -14.56
N ILE A 70 -4.23 -3.69 -13.76
CA ILE A 70 -4.53 -3.08 -12.45
C ILE A 70 -3.28 -3.08 -11.56
N TYR A 71 -2.66 -4.25 -11.38
CA TYR A 71 -1.45 -4.38 -10.58
C TYR A 71 -0.32 -3.47 -11.08
N ASN A 72 -0.08 -3.44 -12.39
CA ASN A 72 0.98 -2.61 -12.98
C ASN A 72 0.68 -1.12 -12.87
N SER A 73 -0.58 -0.69 -12.95
CA SER A 73 -1.01 0.68 -12.74
C SER A 73 -0.66 1.14 -11.33
N VAL A 74 -1.09 0.38 -10.32
CA VAL A 74 -0.78 0.65 -8.91
C VAL A 74 0.72 0.69 -8.67
N LYS A 75 1.47 -0.29 -9.21
CA LYS A 75 2.94 -0.35 -9.06
C LYS A 75 3.64 0.87 -9.66
N ARG A 76 3.20 1.35 -10.84
CA ARG A 76 3.76 2.57 -11.46
C ARG A 76 3.40 3.82 -10.66
N ALA A 77 2.16 3.92 -10.19
CA ALA A 77 1.71 5.04 -9.37
C ALA A 77 2.53 5.14 -8.08
N GLN A 78 2.70 4.03 -7.38
CA GLN A 78 3.48 3.98 -6.15
C GLN A 78 4.97 4.30 -6.38
N ALA A 79 5.57 3.77 -7.44
CA ALA A 79 6.96 4.08 -7.79
C ALA A 79 7.15 5.57 -8.15
N ALA A 80 6.18 6.19 -8.82
CA ALA A 80 6.21 7.62 -9.11
C ALA A 80 6.04 8.48 -7.86
N GLY A 81 5.16 8.08 -6.93
CA GLY A 81 5.02 8.72 -5.62
C GLY A 81 6.32 8.70 -4.82
N LEU A 82 6.96 7.54 -4.72
CA LEU A 82 8.27 7.40 -4.06
C LEU A 82 9.35 8.28 -4.70
N ALA A 83 9.37 8.36 -6.03
CA ALA A 83 10.36 9.17 -6.75
C ALA A 83 10.12 10.69 -6.60
N ALA A 84 8.89 11.11 -6.33
CA ALA A 84 8.52 12.53 -6.21
C ALA A 84 8.59 13.05 -4.77
N ALA A 85 8.34 12.20 -3.77
CA ALA A 85 8.23 12.58 -2.36
C ALA A 85 9.53 13.22 -1.84
N LYS A 86 9.41 14.45 -1.29
CA LYS A 86 10.52 15.20 -0.67
C LYS A 86 9.97 16.31 0.21
N ALA A 87 10.80 16.87 1.09
CA ALA A 87 10.46 18.04 1.90
C ALA A 87 10.07 19.24 1.02
N GLY A 88 9.10 20.01 1.50
CA GLY A 88 8.52 21.18 0.82
C GLY A 88 7.48 20.87 -0.25
N MET A 89 7.24 19.59 -0.58
CA MET A 89 6.18 19.19 -1.51
C MET A 89 4.82 19.23 -0.81
N ALA A 90 3.79 19.79 -1.47
CA ALA A 90 2.44 19.73 -0.95
C ALA A 90 1.91 18.28 -0.97
N CYS A 91 1.23 17.86 0.09
CA CYS A 91 0.64 16.51 0.18
C CYS A 91 -0.38 16.25 -0.93
N SER A 92 -1.13 17.29 -1.35
CA SER A 92 -2.04 17.21 -2.51
C SER A 92 -1.31 17.03 -3.84
N GLU A 93 -0.11 17.58 -4.00
CA GLU A 93 0.72 17.35 -5.19
C GLU A 93 1.24 15.92 -5.25
N LEU A 94 1.66 15.35 -4.11
CA LEU A 94 2.09 13.96 -4.04
C LEU A 94 0.92 13.00 -4.34
N ASP A 95 -0.29 13.27 -3.82
CA ASP A 95 -1.49 12.51 -4.19
C ASP A 95 -1.75 12.61 -5.70
N ALA A 96 -1.65 13.79 -6.28
CA ALA A 96 -1.87 14.00 -7.72
C ALA A 96 -0.86 13.20 -8.58
N VAL A 97 0.39 13.06 -8.17
CA VAL A 97 1.39 12.23 -8.87
C VAL A 97 0.92 10.79 -9.01
N CYS A 98 0.44 10.17 -7.92
CA CYS A 98 -0.06 8.79 -7.94
C CYS A 98 -1.38 8.68 -8.70
N ARG A 99 -2.31 9.57 -8.38
CA ARG A 99 -3.68 9.56 -8.89
C ARG A 99 -3.76 9.77 -10.39
N ASN A 100 -3.00 10.72 -10.94
CA ASN A 100 -2.98 10.99 -12.38
C ASN A 100 -2.52 9.79 -13.21
N ILE A 101 -1.66 8.92 -12.68
CA ILE A 101 -1.24 7.69 -13.36
C ILE A 101 -2.42 6.72 -13.42
N ILE A 102 -3.12 6.51 -12.30
CA ILE A 102 -4.27 5.62 -12.21
C ILE A 102 -5.43 6.13 -13.08
N GLU A 103 -5.69 7.44 -13.08
CA GLU A 103 -6.71 8.08 -13.93
C GLU A 103 -6.40 7.92 -15.41
N LYS A 104 -5.13 8.10 -15.81
CA LYS A 104 -4.66 7.95 -17.19
C LYS A 104 -4.79 6.52 -17.71
N ASP A 105 -4.69 5.55 -16.82
CA ASP A 105 -4.88 4.14 -17.13
C ASP A 105 -6.37 3.73 -17.16
N GLY A 106 -7.30 4.65 -16.88
CA GLY A 106 -8.75 4.44 -16.90
C GLY A 106 -9.34 3.93 -15.58
N TYR A 107 -8.60 3.98 -14.47
CA TYR A 107 -9.05 3.46 -13.17
C TYR A 107 -9.27 4.54 -12.12
N GLY A 108 -9.38 5.82 -12.50
CA GLY A 108 -9.46 6.95 -11.55
C GLY A 108 -10.63 6.87 -10.57
N GLU A 109 -11.80 6.38 -10.99
CA GLU A 109 -12.99 6.20 -10.14
C GLU A 109 -12.81 5.10 -9.08
N TYR A 110 -11.87 4.18 -9.29
CA TYR A 110 -11.58 3.05 -8.40
C TYR A 110 -10.46 3.34 -7.39
N PHE A 111 -9.84 4.52 -7.43
CA PHE A 111 -8.89 4.97 -6.40
C PHE A 111 -9.61 5.85 -5.37
N ILE A 112 -10.20 5.23 -4.36
CA ILE A 112 -11.23 5.79 -3.48
C ILE A 112 -10.72 6.31 -2.14
N HIS A 113 -9.41 6.24 -1.87
CA HIS A 113 -8.82 6.75 -0.62
C HIS A 113 -7.65 7.72 -0.90
N THR A 114 -7.02 8.24 0.15
CA THR A 114 -5.81 9.09 0.07
C THR A 114 -4.61 8.27 -0.37
N THR A 115 -3.61 8.91 -0.95
CA THR A 115 -2.36 8.24 -1.34
C THR A 115 -1.53 7.77 -0.16
N GLY A 116 -1.79 8.33 1.04
CA GLY A 116 -1.08 7.93 2.26
C GLY A 116 -1.40 8.84 3.44
N HIS A 117 -0.71 8.60 4.54
CA HIS A 117 -0.87 9.28 5.81
C HIS A 117 0.45 9.31 6.61
N GLY A 118 0.52 10.15 7.64
CA GLY A 118 1.56 10.11 8.64
C GLY A 118 1.47 8.83 9.48
N LEU A 119 2.60 8.37 9.98
CA LEU A 119 2.75 7.16 10.79
C LEU A 119 3.71 7.44 11.95
N GLY A 120 3.34 7.01 13.15
CA GLY A 120 4.16 7.22 14.34
C GLY A 120 3.73 6.34 15.51
N THR A 121 3.30 6.95 16.61
CA THR A 121 2.74 6.24 17.76
C THR A 121 1.33 5.72 17.50
N GLU A 122 0.64 6.35 16.56
CA GLU A 122 -0.63 5.87 16.02
C GLU A 122 -0.44 5.42 14.57
N ILE A 123 -1.31 4.49 14.12
CA ILE A 123 -1.26 3.99 12.75
C ILE A 123 -1.60 5.07 11.72
N HIS A 124 -2.49 6.01 12.07
CA HIS A 124 -2.87 7.13 11.24
C HIS A 124 -2.60 8.44 11.96
N GLU A 125 -1.61 9.18 11.50
CA GLU A 125 -1.28 10.53 11.97
C GLU A 125 -1.34 11.53 10.81
N ASP A 126 -1.29 12.83 11.12
CA ASP A 126 -1.05 13.85 10.11
C ASP A 126 0.42 13.80 9.60
N PRO A 127 0.68 14.21 8.35
CA PRO A 127 -0.27 14.75 7.39
C PRO A 127 -1.03 13.67 6.61
N ARG A 128 -2.25 13.97 6.15
CA ARG A 128 -2.93 13.17 5.13
C ARG A 128 -2.42 13.54 3.74
N ILE A 129 -2.02 12.54 2.95
CA ILE A 129 -1.57 12.73 1.56
C ILE A 129 -2.75 12.47 0.63
N GLY A 130 -3.54 13.51 0.36
CA GLY A 130 -4.80 13.41 -0.39
C GLY A 130 -5.15 14.68 -1.15
N LYS A 131 -6.12 14.60 -2.07
CA LYS A 131 -6.55 15.68 -3.01
C LYS A 131 -6.76 17.05 -2.35
N ASN A 132 -7.29 17.07 -1.13
CA ASN A 132 -7.69 18.30 -0.45
C ASN A 132 -6.76 18.66 0.72
N SER A 133 -5.58 18.03 0.79
CA SER A 133 -4.62 18.34 1.86
C SER A 133 -3.96 19.70 1.60
N GLU A 134 -3.93 20.53 2.62
CA GLU A 134 -3.21 21.82 2.63
C GLU A 134 -1.81 21.69 3.28
N ALA A 135 -1.49 20.51 3.81
CA ALA A 135 -0.21 20.24 4.48
C ALA A 135 0.93 20.10 3.47
N PHE A 136 2.13 20.34 3.96
CA PHE A 136 3.39 20.14 3.23
C PHE A 136 4.20 19.04 3.92
N LEU A 137 4.95 18.27 3.15
CA LEU A 137 5.91 17.33 3.66
C LEU A 137 7.11 18.05 4.25
N GLU A 138 7.57 17.63 5.42
CA GLU A 138 8.77 18.17 6.09
C GLU A 138 9.80 17.04 6.25
N ALA A 139 11.09 17.40 6.22
CA ALA A 139 12.17 16.45 6.46
C ALA A 139 12.03 15.81 7.85
N GLY A 140 12.18 14.50 7.92
CA GLY A 140 11.99 13.68 9.13
C GLY A 140 10.58 13.14 9.32
N MET A 141 9.57 13.59 8.57
CA MET A 141 8.24 12.98 8.61
C MET A 141 8.31 11.53 8.14
N VAL A 142 7.59 10.66 8.83
CA VAL A 142 7.36 9.27 8.44
C VAL A 142 5.95 9.19 7.88
N VAL A 143 5.84 8.76 6.61
CA VAL A 143 4.54 8.71 5.91
C VAL A 143 4.42 7.43 5.07
N THR A 144 3.18 7.02 4.78
CA THR A 144 2.89 5.94 3.82
C THR A 144 2.72 6.48 2.40
N ILE A 145 3.03 5.65 1.38
CA ILE A 145 2.71 5.90 -0.02
C ILE A 145 2.09 4.61 -0.56
N GLU A 146 0.75 4.61 -0.69
CA GLU A 146 -0.06 3.41 -0.81
C GLU A 146 -1.20 3.49 -1.86
N PRO A 147 -0.98 3.95 -3.08
CA PRO A 147 -2.06 4.01 -4.05
C PRO A 147 -2.71 2.63 -4.26
N GLY A 148 -4.03 2.61 -4.49
CA GLY A 148 -4.81 1.39 -4.69
C GLY A 148 -5.91 1.54 -5.74
N ILE A 149 -6.31 0.41 -6.32
CA ILE A 149 -7.45 0.28 -7.25
C ILE A 149 -8.35 -0.83 -6.73
N TYR A 150 -9.66 -0.56 -6.62
CA TYR A 150 -10.65 -1.45 -6.03
C TYR A 150 -11.88 -1.51 -6.92
N ILE A 151 -12.13 -2.67 -7.55
CA ILE A 151 -13.25 -2.86 -8.49
C ILE A 151 -14.21 -3.90 -7.91
N ASP A 152 -15.41 -3.46 -7.54
CA ASP A 152 -16.41 -4.30 -6.91
C ASP A 152 -16.72 -5.56 -7.75
N GLY A 153 -16.82 -6.71 -7.06
CA GLY A 153 -17.03 -8.00 -7.66
C GLY A 153 -15.85 -8.57 -8.46
N PHE A 154 -14.77 -7.78 -8.66
CA PHE A 154 -13.61 -8.19 -9.44
C PHE A 154 -12.34 -8.37 -8.59
N GLY A 155 -12.06 -7.43 -7.72
CA GLY A 155 -10.88 -7.42 -6.86
C GLY A 155 -10.15 -6.09 -6.88
N GLY A 156 -8.97 -6.05 -6.29
CA GLY A 156 -8.16 -4.84 -6.21
C GLY A 156 -6.68 -5.11 -6.00
N ALA A 157 -5.94 -4.04 -5.94
CA ALA A 157 -4.52 -4.05 -5.61
C ALA A 157 -4.15 -2.78 -4.84
N ARG A 158 -3.31 -2.92 -3.81
CA ARG A 158 -2.60 -1.84 -3.10
C ARG A 158 -1.14 -2.23 -2.97
N ILE A 159 -0.26 -1.28 -3.19
CA ILE A 159 1.18 -1.43 -2.93
C ILE A 159 1.62 -0.23 -2.12
N GLU A 160 2.21 -0.49 -1.00
CA GLU A 160 2.57 0.51 0.00
C GLU A 160 4.00 0.35 0.47
N ASP A 161 4.66 1.46 0.69
CA ASP A 161 5.84 1.55 1.55
C ASP A 161 5.68 2.69 2.53
N THR A 162 6.22 2.48 3.73
CA THR A 162 6.51 3.55 4.69
C THR A 162 7.87 4.16 4.35
N VAL A 163 7.93 5.49 4.34
CA VAL A 163 9.13 6.25 4.00
C VAL A 163 9.42 7.34 5.02
N VAL A 164 10.70 7.68 5.16
CA VAL A 164 11.15 8.89 5.86
C VAL A 164 11.41 9.97 4.82
N ILE A 165 10.78 11.12 4.95
CA ILE A 165 10.98 12.27 4.06
C ILE A 165 12.34 12.90 4.35
N THR A 166 13.09 13.20 3.28
CA THR A 166 14.37 13.91 3.33
C THR A 166 14.29 15.23 2.55
N ASP A 167 15.30 16.08 2.66
CA ASP A 167 15.35 17.37 1.92
C ASP A 167 15.26 17.18 0.40
N THR A 168 15.76 16.07 -0.14
CA THR A 168 15.89 15.86 -1.58
C THR A 168 15.12 14.67 -2.14
N GLY A 169 14.44 13.90 -1.27
CA GLY A 169 13.73 12.66 -1.64
C GLY A 169 13.08 12.00 -0.44
N CYS A 170 13.04 10.68 -0.45
CA CYS A 170 12.60 9.87 0.69
C CYS A 170 13.40 8.57 0.82
N ASP A 171 13.55 8.09 2.05
CA ASP A 171 14.20 6.81 2.37
C ASP A 171 13.12 5.77 2.68
N ILE A 172 13.11 4.66 1.93
CA ILE A 172 12.15 3.57 2.13
C ILE A 172 12.58 2.72 3.33
N ILE A 173 11.73 2.60 4.34
CA ILE A 173 12.00 1.80 5.54
C ILE A 173 11.33 0.41 5.52
N THR A 174 10.49 0.11 4.52
CA THR A 174 9.82 -1.19 4.30
C THR A 174 10.27 -1.93 3.03
N PRO A 175 11.58 -2.00 2.66
CA PRO A 175 12.02 -2.55 1.37
C PRO A 175 12.07 -4.08 1.33
N LEU A 176 11.90 -4.77 2.47
CA LEU A 176 12.25 -6.18 2.66
C LEU A 176 11.43 -7.17 1.83
N ILE A 177 10.19 -6.83 1.47
CA ILE A 177 9.33 -7.71 0.67
C ILE A 177 9.28 -7.21 -0.78
N PRO A 178 9.75 -8.02 -1.76
CA PRO A 178 9.75 -7.61 -3.16
C PRO A 178 8.34 -7.31 -3.68
N LYS A 179 8.19 -6.22 -4.45
CA LYS A 179 6.96 -5.83 -5.17
C LYS A 179 6.78 -6.63 -6.48
N ASN A 180 7.39 -7.80 -6.59
CA ASN A 180 7.38 -8.62 -7.78
C ASN A 180 6.64 -9.94 -7.51
N ARG A 181 6.33 -10.67 -8.60
CA ARG A 181 5.72 -11.99 -8.54
C ARG A 181 6.50 -12.90 -7.58
N ILE A 182 5.83 -13.39 -6.53
CA ILE A 182 6.38 -14.45 -5.68
C ILE A 182 5.81 -15.78 -6.18
N PRO A 183 6.63 -16.80 -6.47
CA PRO A 183 6.12 -18.14 -6.76
C PRO A 183 5.31 -18.67 -5.57
N ILE A 184 4.20 -19.34 -5.84
CA ILE A 184 3.29 -19.92 -4.83
C ILE A 184 4.05 -20.73 -3.77
N SER A 185 5.08 -21.47 -4.19
CA SER A 185 5.94 -22.25 -3.27
C SER A 185 6.69 -21.42 -2.23
N LYS A 186 6.88 -20.12 -2.48
CA LYS A 186 7.50 -19.19 -1.53
C LYS A 186 6.49 -18.44 -0.68
N LEU A 187 5.25 -18.26 -1.16
CA LEU A 187 4.19 -17.64 -0.37
C LEU A 187 3.79 -18.51 0.84
N LEU A 188 3.77 -19.83 0.65
CA LEU A 188 3.48 -20.81 1.72
C LEU A 188 4.55 -20.86 2.82
N CYS A 189 5.72 -20.26 2.62
CA CYS A 189 6.76 -20.15 3.64
C CYS A 189 6.71 -18.82 4.44
N LEU A 190 5.81 -17.91 4.07
CA LEU A 190 5.64 -16.60 4.71
C LEU A 190 4.38 -16.53 5.58
N ILE A 191 3.55 -17.57 5.55
CA ILE A 191 2.37 -17.79 6.38
C ILE A 191 2.66 -18.95 7.35
#